data_413f719b3afeeae772ab9f8daaa9daf5
#
_entry.id   413f719b3afeeae772ab9f8daaa9daf5
#
_cell.length_a   1.000
_cell.length_b   1.000
_cell.length_c   1.000
_cell.angle_alpha   90.00
_cell.angle_beta   90.00
_cell.angle_gamma   90.00
#
_symmetry.space_group_name_H-M   'P 1'
#
loop_
_entity.id
_entity.type
_entity.pdbx_description
1 polymer ?
#
loop_
_entity_poly.entity_id
_entity_poly.type
_entity_poly.pdbx_seq_one_letter_code
_entity_poly.pdbx_strand_id
1 'polypeptide(L)'
;PTRRSSDLTLPAFVPAGPDNPMGLYAIYIGRLYAIHGTNSNFGIGLRVSQGCIRLRNNDIKYLFDNVPVGTRVQLIDRPVKVTTEPDGSRWVEVHEPLSRNRAEFESTRKVPLPISAAQRTQLINEGAGAELERRSGMPVKLGM
;
A
#
# COMPACT_ATOMS: atom_id res chain seq x y z
N PRO A 1 11.38 16.14 10.08
CA PRO A 1 10.04 15.69 10.43
C PRO A 1 9.15 16.85 10.79
N THR A 2 7.96 16.82 10.27
CA THR A 2 6.95 17.82 10.53
C THR A 2 5.99 17.33 11.61
N ARG A 3 5.55 18.25 12.45
CA ARG A 3 4.48 17.99 13.40
C ARG A 3 3.19 18.68 12.99
N ARG A 4 2.08 18.26 13.55
CA ARG A 4 0.80 18.97 13.40
C ARG A 4 0.83 20.22 14.25
N SER A 5 0.55 21.36 13.63
CA SER A 5 0.49 22.64 14.34
C SER A 5 -0.63 22.73 15.38
N SER A 6 -1.65 21.89 15.25
CA SER A 6 -2.79 21.83 16.18
C SER A 6 -2.57 20.96 17.40
N ASP A 7 -1.49 20.18 17.45
CA ASP A 7 -1.20 19.31 18.58
C ASP A 7 -0.16 19.96 19.49
N LEU A 8 -0.65 20.57 20.56
CA LEU A 8 0.17 21.29 21.55
C LEU A 8 0.93 20.36 22.49
N THR A 9 0.66 19.05 22.48
CA THR A 9 1.32 18.09 23.36
C THR A 9 2.62 17.56 22.75
N LEU A 10 2.79 17.69 21.43
CA LEU A 10 3.97 17.25 20.73
C LEU A 10 5.04 18.35 20.71
N PRO A 11 6.35 17.98 20.76
CA PRO A 11 7.43 18.94 20.57
C PRO A 11 7.35 19.59 19.21
N ALA A 12 7.89 20.81 19.11
CA ALA A 12 7.95 21.57 17.86
C ALA A 12 8.75 20.86 16.76
N PHE A 13 9.71 20.07 17.18
CA PHE A 13 10.61 19.32 16.30
C PHE A 13 10.95 17.97 16.94
N VAL A 14 10.84 16.91 16.15
CA VAL A 14 11.32 15.57 16.51
C VAL A 14 12.30 15.15 15.43
N PRO A 15 13.59 14.97 15.76
CA PRO A 15 14.58 14.54 14.76
C PRO A 15 14.28 13.14 14.24
N ALA A 16 14.76 12.83 13.04
CA ALA A 16 14.72 11.48 12.52
C ALA A 16 15.43 10.51 13.48
N GLY A 17 14.82 9.38 13.76
CA GLY A 17 15.37 8.41 14.68
C GLY A 17 14.35 7.47 15.30
N PRO A 18 14.80 6.64 16.27
CA PRO A 18 13.93 5.65 16.92
C PRO A 18 12.73 6.25 17.67
N ASP A 19 12.86 7.49 18.11
CA ASP A 19 11.80 8.18 18.87
C ASP A 19 10.82 8.95 17.96
N ASN A 20 11.10 9.00 16.66
CA ASN A 20 10.21 9.63 15.70
C ASN A 20 9.21 8.60 15.16
N PRO A 21 7.90 8.84 15.27
CA PRO A 21 6.89 7.95 14.70
C PRO A 21 7.04 7.73 13.18
N MET A 22 7.67 8.66 12.46
CA MET A 22 8.00 8.53 11.04
C MET A 22 9.31 7.78 10.78
N GLY A 23 10.03 7.35 11.82
CA GLY A 23 11.26 6.60 11.72
C GLY A 23 12.46 7.43 11.24
N LEU A 24 13.36 6.76 10.51
CA LEU A 24 14.63 7.35 10.07
C LEU A 24 14.53 8.14 8.75
N TYR A 25 13.60 7.75 7.89
CA TYR A 25 13.49 8.29 6.54
C TYR A 25 12.04 8.64 6.21
N ALA A 26 11.85 9.72 5.47
CA ALA A 26 10.56 10.12 4.92
C ALA A 26 10.73 10.68 3.51
N ILE A 27 9.87 10.28 2.60
CA ILE A 27 9.77 10.81 1.24
C ILE A 27 8.42 11.52 1.15
N TYR A 28 8.44 12.83 0.96
CA TYR A 28 7.23 13.62 0.82
C TYR A 28 6.68 13.51 -0.60
N ILE A 29 5.38 13.18 -0.71
CA ILE A 29 4.67 13.02 -1.97
C ILE A 29 3.56 14.07 -2.17
N GLY A 30 3.46 15.02 -1.25
CA GLY A 30 2.51 16.12 -1.25
C GLY A 30 2.64 16.95 0.02
N ARG A 31 1.82 17.98 0.16
CA ARG A 31 1.95 18.93 1.28
C ARG A 31 1.82 18.28 2.67
N LEU A 32 0.98 17.25 2.79
CA LEU A 32 0.64 16.60 4.05
C LEU A 32 0.86 15.08 4.02
N TYR A 33 1.37 14.54 2.92
CA TYR A 33 1.49 13.11 2.71
C TYR A 33 2.94 12.71 2.52
N ALA A 34 3.30 11.59 3.12
CA ALA A 34 4.64 11.03 3.01
C ALA A 34 4.60 9.50 2.96
N ILE A 35 5.62 8.94 2.32
CA ILE A 35 6.02 7.54 2.47
C ILE A 35 7.16 7.57 3.48
N HIS A 36 7.04 6.85 4.59
CA HIS A 36 8.00 6.97 5.67
C HIS A 36 8.21 5.66 6.42
N GLY A 37 9.28 5.61 7.17
CA GLY A 37 9.55 4.52 8.11
C GLY A 37 8.67 4.61 9.36
N THR A 38 9.06 3.87 10.38
CA THR A 38 8.31 3.85 11.63
C THR A 38 9.25 3.51 12.79
N ASN A 39 8.92 3.98 13.97
CA ASN A 39 9.54 3.55 15.22
C ASN A 39 8.89 2.26 15.76
N SER A 40 7.83 1.78 15.14
CA SER A 40 7.12 0.56 15.51
C SER A 40 6.58 -0.13 14.26
N ASN A 41 6.80 -1.42 14.14
CA ASN A 41 6.29 -2.22 13.01
C ASN A 41 4.78 -2.51 13.09
N PHE A 42 4.12 -2.05 14.15
CA PHE A 42 2.67 -2.16 14.26
C PHE A 42 1.99 -1.31 13.17
N GLY A 43 1.01 -1.88 12.49
CA GLY A 43 0.22 -1.19 11.48
C GLY A 43 0.82 -1.18 10.07
N ILE A 44 1.99 -1.79 9.86
CA ILE A 44 2.51 -1.98 8.50
C ILE A 44 1.58 -2.90 7.72
N GLY A 45 1.20 -2.47 6.51
CA GLY A 45 0.23 -3.16 5.67
C GLY A 45 -1.23 -2.93 6.07
N LEU A 46 -1.48 -2.16 7.13
CA LEU A 46 -2.83 -1.84 7.60
C LEU A 46 -3.21 -0.39 7.31
N ARG A 47 -4.51 -0.13 7.23
CA ARG A 47 -5.06 1.22 7.03
C ARG A 47 -5.18 1.95 8.37
N VAL A 48 -4.06 2.37 8.94
CA VAL A 48 -3.99 2.98 10.27
C VAL A 48 -3.57 4.45 10.26
N SER A 49 -3.34 5.02 9.08
CA SER A 49 -2.90 6.40 8.89
C SER A 49 -3.96 7.22 8.16
N GLN A 50 -3.95 8.53 8.39
CA GLN A 50 -4.84 9.49 7.74
C GLN A 50 -4.23 10.08 6.44
N GLY A 51 -3.34 9.36 5.78
CA GLY A 51 -2.80 9.80 4.49
C GLY A 51 -1.31 9.57 4.29
N CYS A 52 -0.63 8.91 5.21
CA CYS A 52 0.76 8.51 5.04
C CYS A 52 0.89 7.00 4.82
N ILE A 53 1.93 6.61 4.10
CA ILE A 53 2.24 5.22 3.81
C ILE A 53 3.42 4.80 4.67
N ARG A 54 3.22 3.81 5.52
CA ARG A 54 4.28 3.27 6.39
C ARG A 54 4.97 2.09 5.76
N LEU A 55 6.29 2.12 5.81
CA LEU A 55 7.15 1.01 5.45
C LEU A 55 8.05 0.60 6.61
N ARG A 56 8.59 -0.60 6.54
CA ARG A 56 9.70 -0.98 7.40
C ARG A 56 10.89 -0.06 7.12
N ASN A 57 11.71 0.18 8.13
CA ASN A 57 12.83 1.11 8.00
C ASN A 57 13.81 0.72 6.88
N ASN A 58 14.05 -0.57 6.68
CA ASN A 58 14.92 -1.03 5.58
C ASN A 58 14.32 -0.77 4.19
N ASP A 59 13.00 -0.90 4.07
CA ASP A 59 12.30 -0.70 2.79
C ASP A 59 12.27 0.78 2.42
N ILE A 60 11.94 1.66 3.37
CA ILE A 60 11.96 3.10 3.11
C ILE A 60 13.38 3.60 2.86
N LYS A 61 14.39 3.05 3.54
CA LYS A 61 15.78 3.38 3.28
C LYS A 61 16.16 3.08 1.84
N TYR A 62 15.78 1.91 1.34
CA TYR A 62 16.00 1.54 -0.06
C TYR A 62 15.38 2.54 -1.03
N LEU A 63 14.12 2.92 -0.81
CA LEU A 63 13.46 3.91 -1.65
C LEU A 63 14.12 5.29 -1.54
N PHE A 64 14.44 5.72 -0.33
CA PHE A 64 15.08 7.00 -0.08
C PHE A 64 16.43 7.13 -0.81
N ASP A 65 17.22 6.06 -0.81
CA ASP A 65 18.53 6.01 -1.45
C ASP A 65 18.44 5.91 -2.98
N ASN A 66 17.36 5.35 -3.53
CA ASN A 66 17.27 4.99 -4.95
C ASN A 66 16.25 5.80 -5.76
N VAL A 67 15.33 6.50 -5.12
CA VAL A 67 14.29 7.29 -5.80
C VAL A 67 14.65 8.76 -5.74
N PRO A 68 15.04 9.38 -6.88
CA PRO A 68 15.44 10.80 -6.90
C PRO A 68 14.24 11.73 -6.68
N VAL A 69 14.54 12.93 -6.17
CA VAL A 69 13.58 14.03 -6.08
C VAL A 69 13.06 14.36 -7.47
N GLY A 70 11.75 14.59 -7.59
CA GLY A 70 11.10 14.85 -8.87
C GLY A 70 10.52 13.60 -9.53
N THR A 71 10.75 12.41 -8.97
CA THR A 71 10.10 11.19 -9.44
C THR A 71 8.58 11.32 -9.32
N ARG A 72 7.89 10.99 -10.40
CA ARG A 72 6.42 10.99 -10.40
C ARG A 72 5.87 9.90 -9.48
N VAL A 73 4.97 10.28 -8.59
CA VAL A 73 4.22 9.36 -7.75
C VAL A 73 2.77 9.37 -8.17
N GLN A 74 2.20 8.21 -8.38
CA GLN A 74 0.80 8.04 -8.74
C GLN A 74 0.15 7.04 -7.78
N LEU A 75 -0.86 7.50 -7.06
CA LEU A 75 -1.71 6.63 -6.24
C LEU A 75 -2.85 6.13 -7.10
N ILE A 76 -2.98 4.81 -7.18
CA ILE A 76 -4.00 4.17 -8.01
C ILE A 76 -4.87 3.24 -7.17
N ASP A 77 -6.16 3.20 -7.50
CA ASP A 77 -7.10 2.23 -6.94
C ASP A 77 -7.41 1.17 -8.01
N ARG A 78 -6.54 0.18 -8.11
CA ARG A 78 -6.72 -0.98 -8.99
C ARG A 78 -6.54 -2.25 -8.16
N PRO A 79 -7.63 -2.77 -7.57
CA PRO A 79 -7.56 -3.95 -6.72
C PRO A 79 -7.05 -5.20 -7.42
N VAL A 80 -7.33 -5.35 -8.71
CA VAL A 80 -6.85 -6.49 -9.50
C VAL A 80 -5.98 -5.98 -10.63
N LYS A 81 -4.72 -6.40 -10.65
CA LYS A 81 -3.75 -6.09 -11.70
C LYS A 81 -3.21 -7.38 -12.29
N VAL A 82 -3.19 -7.46 -13.61
CA VAL A 82 -2.59 -8.57 -14.35
C VAL A 82 -1.48 -8.01 -15.21
N THR A 83 -0.32 -8.64 -15.14
CA THR A 83 0.84 -8.28 -15.96
C THR A 83 1.34 -9.48 -16.72
N THR A 84 1.93 -9.21 -17.89
CA THR A 84 2.73 -10.19 -18.63
C THR A 84 4.16 -9.66 -18.68
N GLU A 85 5.07 -10.42 -18.12
CA GLU A 85 6.48 -10.07 -18.09
C GLU A 85 7.17 -10.32 -19.45
N PRO A 86 8.35 -9.74 -19.69
CA PRO A 86 9.06 -9.95 -20.95
C PRO A 86 9.37 -11.41 -21.29
N ASP A 87 9.47 -12.27 -20.29
CA ASP A 87 9.67 -13.72 -20.47
C ASP A 87 8.39 -14.49 -20.82
N GLY A 88 7.25 -13.77 -20.94
CA GLY A 88 5.95 -14.34 -21.21
C GLY A 88 5.21 -14.84 -19.98
N SER A 89 5.81 -14.81 -18.82
CA SER A 89 5.12 -15.18 -17.57
C SER A 89 4.03 -14.17 -17.22
N ARG A 90 2.90 -14.67 -16.73
CA ARG A 90 1.77 -13.86 -16.32
C ARG A 90 1.63 -13.89 -14.80
N TRP A 91 1.30 -12.74 -14.24
CA TRP A 91 1.16 -12.55 -12.81
C TRP A 91 -0.12 -11.77 -12.51
N VAL A 92 -0.71 -12.09 -11.38
CA VAL A 92 -1.84 -11.33 -10.83
C VAL A 92 -1.50 -10.82 -9.44
N GLU A 93 -1.96 -9.63 -9.15
CA GLU A 93 -1.89 -9.00 -7.84
C GLU A 93 -3.30 -8.57 -7.44
N VAL A 94 -3.79 -9.09 -6.33
CA VAL A 94 -5.16 -8.85 -5.85
C VAL A 94 -5.12 -8.17 -4.50
N HIS A 95 -5.67 -6.97 -4.44
CA HIS A 95 -5.80 -6.17 -3.22
C HIS A 95 -7.24 -6.10 -2.76
N GLU A 96 -7.43 -5.80 -1.50
CA GLU A 96 -8.74 -5.46 -0.97
C GLU A 96 -9.16 -4.09 -1.53
N PRO A 97 -10.31 -3.99 -2.21
CA PRO A 97 -10.80 -2.70 -2.71
C PRO A 97 -11.02 -1.70 -1.58
N LEU A 98 -10.94 -0.41 -1.91
CA LEU A 98 -11.31 0.64 -0.97
C LEU A 98 -12.81 0.60 -0.71
N SER A 99 -13.20 0.81 0.54
CA SER A 99 -14.60 0.97 0.90
C SER A 99 -15.12 2.28 0.32
N ARG A 100 -16.27 2.22 -0.36
CA ARG A 100 -16.88 3.38 -1.02
C ARG A 100 -17.64 4.27 -0.02
N ASN A 101 -18.04 3.70 1.11
CA ASN A 101 -18.78 4.39 2.16
C ASN A 101 -18.56 3.72 3.52
N ARG A 102 -19.08 4.35 4.57
CA ARG A 102 -18.93 3.86 5.94
C ARG A 102 -19.58 2.50 6.17
N ALA A 103 -20.73 2.25 5.55
CA ALA A 103 -21.42 0.97 5.70
C ALA A 103 -20.60 -0.20 5.13
N GLU A 104 -19.92 -0.01 3.99
CA GLU A 104 -18.99 -1.01 3.46
C GLU A 104 -17.78 -1.20 4.36
N PHE A 105 -17.25 -0.12 4.94
CA PHE A 105 -16.11 -0.18 5.85
C PHE A 105 -16.43 -0.97 7.13
N GLU A 106 -17.63 -0.80 7.66
CA GLU A 106 -18.11 -1.48 8.87
C GLU A 106 -18.65 -2.88 8.59
N SER A 107 -18.86 -3.21 7.32
CA SER A 107 -19.39 -4.51 6.92
C SER A 107 -18.34 -5.62 7.06
N THR A 108 -18.79 -6.77 7.50
CA THR A 108 -17.98 -8.01 7.49
C THR A 108 -17.89 -8.65 6.11
N ARG A 109 -18.71 -8.20 5.16
CA ARG A 109 -18.68 -8.71 3.78
C ARG A 109 -17.52 -8.07 3.02
N LYS A 110 -16.81 -8.90 2.26
CA LYS A 110 -15.78 -8.40 1.35
C LYS A 110 -16.41 -7.55 0.25
N VAL A 111 -15.80 -6.40 -0.02
CA VAL A 111 -16.18 -5.56 -1.15
C VAL A 111 -15.96 -6.35 -2.45
N PRO A 112 -16.90 -6.36 -3.39
CA PRO A 112 -16.74 -7.07 -4.66
C PRO A 112 -15.53 -6.55 -5.44
N LEU A 113 -14.77 -7.45 -6.04
CA LEU A 113 -13.67 -7.07 -6.93
C LEU A 113 -14.23 -6.49 -8.23
N PRO A 114 -13.62 -5.40 -8.75
CA PRO A 114 -14.08 -4.72 -9.98
C PRO A 114 -13.62 -5.46 -11.23
N ILE A 115 -13.99 -6.72 -11.37
CA ILE A 115 -13.72 -7.58 -12.52
C ILE A 115 -15.02 -8.20 -13.03
N SER A 116 -15.08 -8.44 -14.33
CA SER A 116 -16.22 -9.14 -14.94
C SER A 116 -16.26 -10.63 -14.55
N ALA A 117 -17.40 -11.27 -14.72
CA ALA A 117 -17.51 -12.71 -14.52
C ALA A 117 -16.55 -13.50 -15.43
N ALA A 118 -16.36 -13.04 -16.68
CA ALA A 118 -15.45 -13.65 -17.62
C ALA A 118 -13.97 -13.54 -17.16
N GLN A 119 -13.57 -12.37 -16.68
CA GLN A 119 -12.23 -12.16 -16.11
C GLN A 119 -11.99 -13.03 -14.87
N ARG A 120 -12.98 -13.10 -13.99
CA ARG A 120 -12.92 -13.98 -12.81
C ARG A 120 -12.72 -15.44 -13.21
N THR A 121 -13.51 -15.93 -14.15
CA THR A 121 -13.39 -17.29 -14.65
C THR A 121 -12.03 -17.57 -15.27
N GLN A 122 -11.53 -16.63 -16.07
CA GLN A 122 -10.20 -16.75 -16.66
C GLN A 122 -9.11 -16.85 -15.60
N LEU A 123 -9.13 -15.97 -14.59
CA LEU A 123 -8.15 -15.99 -13.51
C LEU A 123 -8.22 -17.27 -12.67
N ILE A 124 -9.40 -17.77 -12.42
CA ILE A 124 -9.60 -19.07 -11.74
C ILE A 124 -8.99 -20.20 -12.56
N ASN A 125 -9.23 -20.23 -13.86
CA ASN A 125 -8.68 -21.24 -14.77
C ASN A 125 -7.15 -21.14 -14.88
N GLU A 126 -6.60 -19.98 -14.65
CA GLU A 126 -5.14 -19.74 -14.59
C GLU A 126 -4.55 -19.98 -13.19
N GLY A 127 -5.29 -20.49 -12.26
CA GLY A 127 -4.82 -20.89 -10.93
C GLY A 127 -4.91 -19.82 -9.85
N ALA A 128 -5.58 -18.68 -10.10
CA ALA A 128 -5.66 -17.57 -9.16
C ALA A 128 -6.86 -17.61 -8.21
N GLY A 129 -7.66 -18.69 -8.19
CA GLY A 129 -8.89 -18.75 -7.39
C GLY A 129 -8.66 -18.44 -5.91
N ALA A 130 -7.65 -19.05 -5.31
CA ALA A 130 -7.31 -18.82 -3.91
C ALA A 130 -6.90 -17.37 -3.63
N GLU A 131 -6.16 -16.74 -4.55
CA GLU A 131 -5.71 -15.35 -4.38
C GLU A 131 -6.86 -14.35 -4.55
N LEU A 132 -7.82 -14.62 -5.41
CA LEU A 132 -9.03 -13.79 -5.54
C LEU A 132 -9.84 -13.74 -4.23
N GLU A 133 -9.76 -14.78 -3.43
CA GLU A 133 -10.39 -14.81 -2.10
C GLU A 133 -9.48 -14.22 -1.02
N ARG A 134 -8.20 -14.52 -1.04
CA ARG A 134 -7.24 -14.08 -0.03
C ARG A 134 -6.90 -12.59 -0.14
N ARG A 135 -6.76 -12.06 -1.36
CA ARG A 135 -6.45 -10.65 -1.63
C ARG A 135 -5.20 -10.17 -0.88
N SER A 136 -4.11 -10.93 -1.03
CA SER A 136 -2.88 -10.68 -0.26
C SER A 136 -2.14 -9.40 -0.65
N GLY A 137 -2.40 -8.86 -1.84
CA GLY A 137 -1.63 -7.75 -2.39
C GLY A 137 -0.25 -8.14 -2.88
N MET A 138 0.06 -9.43 -2.90
CA MET A 138 1.34 -9.95 -3.38
C MET A 138 1.20 -10.52 -4.78
N PRO A 139 2.21 -10.35 -5.66
CA PRO A 139 2.17 -10.96 -6.99
C PRO A 139 2.13 -12.48 -6.91
N VAL A 140 1.20 -13.09 -7.63
CA VAL A 140 1.06 -14.53 -7.77
C VAL A 140 1.18 -14.90 -9.24
N LYS A 141 2.02 -15.88 -9.54
CA LYS A 141 2.22 -16.34 -10.90
C LYS A 141 0.98 -17.08 -11.39
N LEU A 142 0.55 -16.75 -12.60
CA LEU A 142 -0.55 -17.41 -13.31
C LEU A 142 -0.01 -18.52 -14.23
N GLY A 143 -0.88 -19.47 -14.50
CA GLY A 143 -0.54 -20.63 -15.29
C GLY A 143 0.17 -21.69 -14.46
N MET A 144 0.07 -22.87 -14.92
CA MET A 144 0.75 -24.02 -14.33
C MET A 144 1.71 -24.65 -15.34
#